data_564c54df970ade6cb91026edb9071a55
#
_entry.id   564c54df970ade6cb91026edb9071a55
#
_cell.length_a   1.000
_cell.length_b   1.000
_cell.length_c   1.000
_cell.angle_alpha   90.00
_cell.angle_beta   90.00
_cell.angle_gamma   90.00
#
_symmetry.space_group_name_H-M   'P 1'
#
loop_
_entity.id
_entity.type
_entity.pdbx_description
1 polymer ?
#
loop_
_entity_poly.entity_id
_entity_poly.type
_entity_poly.pdbx_seq_one_letter_code
_entity_poly.pdbx_strand_id
1 'polypeptide(L)'
;QMCIRDSTLALLHNLPLGDGVLSSDLRSFFSREDGSAKAGRVDNRNLSALFGYKFGGHRVSLGYMHSSGDTATPYISGTELMGMSELTMSSDFLNAKERTWQAIYDYDFAAAGVPGLKSRLRYVRGGNIELSAFNASERKEREFQMELGYVLQSGPLKNLGLVARKSIYRNDFPAGAAFRDENQTRFLVLYTLPIW
;
A
#
# COMPACT_ATOMS: atom_id res chain seq x y z
N GLN A 1 8.79 -16.61 22.55
CA GLN A 1 10.05 -16.23 21.89
C GLN A 1 9.77 -16.25 20.39
N MET A 2 9.92 -15.09 19.73
CA MET A 2 9.71 -14.96 18.31
C MET A 2 10.80 -15.74 17.57
N CYS A 3 10.43 -16.60 16.64
CA CYS A 3 11.36 -17.46 15.90
C CYS A 3 11.57 -16.95 14.47
N ILE A 4 11.54 -15.63 14.29
CA ILE A 4 11.75 -14.96 13.01
C ILE A 4 12.79 -13.87 13.22
N ARG A 5 13.75 -13.78 12.33
CA ARG A 5 14.74 -12.70 12.28
C ARG A 5 14.47 -11.83 11.06
N ASP A 6 14.34 -10.53 11.32
CA ASP A 6 14.03 -9.54 10.30
C ASP A 6 15.11 -8.47 10.21
N SER A 7 15.30 -7.94 9.01
CA SER A 7 16.16 -6.80 8.75
C SER A 7 15.50 -5.90 7.72
N THR A 8 15.46 -4.61 8.01
CA THR A 8 14.85 -3.59 7.14
C THR A 8 15.87 -2.52 6.79
N LEU A 9 15.88 -2.09 5.54
CA LEU A 9 16.61 -0.92 5.07
C LEU A 9 15.67 -0.05 4.25
N ALA A 10 15.66 1.27 4.52
CA ALA A 10 14.88 2.23 3.77
C ALA A 10 15.75 3.41 3.36
N LEU A 11 15.60 3.87 2.11
CA LEU A 11 16.19 5.09 1.57
C LEU A 11 15.08 5.97 1.03
N LEU A 12 14.86 7.11 1.68
CA LEU A 12 13.90 8.12 1.27
C LEU A 12 14.65 9.37 0.81
N HIS A 13 14.30 9.86 -0.38
CA HIS A 13 14.94 11.03 -0.96
C HIS A 13 13.92 11.91 -1.67
N ASN A 14 14.08 13.24 -1.56
CA ASN A 14 13.33 14.24 -2.29
C ASN A 14 14.28 15.15 -3.05
N LEU A 15 14.04 15.31 -4.34
CA LEU A 15 14.85 16.13 -5.24
C LEU A 15 13.95 17.18 -5.90
N PRO A 16 14.23 18.48 -5.72
CA PRO A 16 13.61 19.52 -6.54
C PRO A 16 13.95 19.29 -8.02
N LEU A 17 12.95 19.26 -8.89
CA LEU A 17 13.11 19.01 -10.32
C LEU A 17 12.13 19.88 -11.11
N GLY A 18 12.64 20.88 -11.82
CA GLY A 18 11.80 21.88 -12.49
C GLY A 18 10.88 22.59 -11.49
N ASP A 19 9.61 22.71 -11.83
CA ASP A 19 8.57 23.31 -10.97
C ASP A 19 7.99 22.36 -9.94
N GLY A 20 8.58 21.18 -9.79
CA GLY A 20 8.06 20.13 -8.92
C GLY A 20 9.12 19.49 -8.03
N VAL A 21 8.71 18.43 -7.36
CA VAL A 21 9.56 17.62 -6.48
C VAL A 21 9.42 16.14 -6.85
N LEU A 22 10.54 15.54 -7.18
CA LEU A 22 10.66 14.08 -7.33
C LEU A 22 10.93 13.46 -5.96
N SER A 23 10.10 12.54 -5.52
CA SER A 23 10.29 11.73 -4.31
C SER A 23 10.64 10.29 -4.69
N SER A 24 11.57 9.70 -3.95
CA SER A 24 11.98 8.30 -4.09
C SER A 24 11.88 7.62 -2.74
N ASP A 25 11.26 6.46 -2.68
CA ASP A 25 11.19 5.58 -1.51
C ASP A 25 11.61 4.18 -1.93
N LEU A 26 12.79 3.77 -1.49
CA LEU A 26 13.38 2.45 -1.77
C LEU A 26 13.46 1.69 -0.46
N ARG A 27 12.91 0.49 -0.43
CA ARG A 27 12.92 -0.34 0.78
C ARG A 27 13.31 -1.77 0.47
N SER A 28 14.03 -2.38 1.40
CA SER A 28 14.31 -3.80 1.42
C SER A 28 13.94 -4.38 2.77
N PHE A 29 13.34 -5.55 2.75
CA PHE A 29 12.96 -6.30 3.92
C PHE A 29 13.40 -7.76 3.73
N PHE A 30 14.10 -8.29 4.74
CA PHE A 30 14.59 -9.66 4.75
C PHE A 30 14.04 -10.35 5.99
N SER A 31 13.42 -11.49 5.81
CA SER A 31 12.83 -12.26 6.89
C SER A 31 13.16 -13.74 6.73
N ARG A 32 13.60 -14.36 7.81
CA ARG A 32 13.87 -15.80 7.86
C ARG A 32 13.54 -16.37 9.22
N GLU A 33 13.28 -17.68 9.25
CA GLU A 33 13.16 -18.38 10.52
C GLU A 33 14.44 -18.27 11.36
N ASP A 34 14.30 -18.28 12.68
CA ASP A 34 15.40 -18.29 13.65
C ASP A 34 15.09 -19.26 14.80
N GLY A 35 16.17 -19.85 15.38
CA GLY A 35 16.10 -20.75 16.50
C GLY A 35 15.29 -22.03 16.18
N SER A 36 14.27 -22.33 16.97
CA SER A 36 13.46 -23.55 16.86
C SER A 36 12.36 -23.50 15.81
N ALA A 37 12.29 -22.43 15.01
CA ALA A 37 11.32 -22.20 13.94
C ALA A 37 9.84 -22.50 14.35
N LYS A 38 9.46 -22.21 15.59
CA LYS A 38 8.11 -22.47 16.11
C LYS A 38 6.99 -21.72 15.38
N ALA A 39 7.33 -20.64 14.67
CA ALA A 39 6.40 -19.91 13.82
C ALA A 39 6.24 -20.52 12.41
N GLY A 40 6.91 -21.65 12.16
CA GLY A 40 6.99 -22.28 10.85
C GLY A 40 8.17 -21.75 10.03
N ARG A 41 8.28 -22.26 8.80
CA ARG A 41 9.30 -21.84 7.84
C ARG A 41 9.02 -20.40 7.38
N VAL A 42 10.05 -19.58 7.41
CA VAL A 42 10.03 -18.20 6.88
C VAL A 42 11.27 -17.99 6.05
N ASP A 43 11.10 -17.73 4.76
CA ASP A 43 12.13 -17.33 3.82
C ASP A 43 11.52 -16.31 2.86
N ASN A 44 11.77 -15.04 3.12
CA ASN A 44 11.23 -13.96 2.30
C ASN A 44 12.21 -12.79 2.18
N ARG A 45 12.29 -12.25 0.98
CA ARG A 45 12.97 -10.99 0.68
C ARG A 45 12.01 -10.13 -0.11
N ASN A 46 11.68 -8.97 0.41
CA ASN A 46 10.84 -8.02 -0.28
C ASN A 46 11.65 -6.76 -0.62
N LEU A 47 11.66 -6.41 -1.90
CA LEU A 47 12.27 -5.20 -2.41
C LEU A 47 11.20 -4.33 -3.02
N SER A 48 11.15 -3.06 -2.66
CA SER A 48 10.18 -2.11 -3.19
C SER A 48 10.82 -0.78 -3.57
N ALA A 49 10.26 -0.16 -4.61
CA ALA A 49 10.62 1.16 -5.08
C ALA A 49 9.34 1.93 -5.43
N LEU A 50 9.21 3.14 -4.92
CA LEU A 50 8.12 4.05 -5.24
C LEU A 50 8.71 5.40 -5.63
N PHE A 51 8.41 5.86 -6.84
CA PHE A 51 8.78 7.19 -7.32
C PHE A 51 7.54 8.03 -7.51
N GLY A 52 7.55 9.26 -7.00
CA GLY A 52 6.45 10.19 -7.12
C GLY A 52 6.93 11.56 -7.58
N TYR A 53 6.23 12.17 -8.54
CA TYR A 53 6.49 13.54 -8.96
C TYR A 53 5.29 14.42 -8.61
N LYS A 54 5.55 15.46 -7.80
CA LYS A 54 4.55 16.43 -7.37
C LYS A 54 4.80 17.78 -8.05
N PHE A 55 3.79 18.32 -8.70
CA PHE A 55 3.83 19.63 -9.35
C PHE A 55 2.44 20.31 -9.24
N GLY A 56 2.41 21.57 -8.82
CA GLY A 56 1.15 22.23 -8.52
C GLY A 56 0.28 21.42 -7.55
N GLY A 57 -0.99 21.18 -7.91
CA GLY A 57 -1.91 20.33 -7.15
C GLY A 57 -1.80 18.85 -7.45
N HIS A 58 -0.98 18.44 -8.43
CA HIS A 58 -0.89 17.06 -8.94
C HIS A 58 0.24 16.29 -8.27
N ARG A 59 0.04 14.99 -8.06
CA ARG A 59 1.11 14.03 -7.79
C ARG A 59 0.83 12.75 -8.57
N VAL A 60 1.80 12.32 -9.36
CA VAL A 60 1.80 11.02 -10.05
C VAL A 60 2.87 10.16 -9.41
N SER A 61 2.53 8.92 -9.07
CA SER A 61 3.51 7.99 -8.52
C SER A 61 3.44 6.64 -9.22
N LEU A 62 4.61 6.03 -9.42
CA LEU A 62 4.76 4.69 -9.96
C LEU A 62 5.60 3.87 -8.99
N GLY A 63 5.19 2.64 -8.73
CA GLY A 63 5.88 1.76 -7.82
C GLY A 63 6.00 0.35 -8.35
N TYR A 64 7.04 -0.32 -7.88
CA TYR A 64 7.30 -1.72 -8.11
C TYR A 64 7.73 -2.40 -6.82
N MET A 65 7.21 -3.60 -6.57
CA MET A 65 7.60 -4.44 -5.45
C MET A 65 7.82 -5.86 -5.94
N HIS A 66 8.83 -6.51 -5.40
CA HIS A 66 9.14 -7.91 -5.66
C HIS A 66 9.36 -8.66 -4.36
N SER A 67 8.47 -9.60 -4.08
CA SER A 67 8.62 -10.57 -3.00
C SER A 67 9.30 -11.82 -3.55
N SER A 68 10.45 -12.17 -3.03
CA SER A 68 11.21 -13.37 -3.41
C SER A 68 11.41 -14.27 -2.19
N GLY A 69 11.72 -15.55 -2.43
CA GLY A 69 11.72 -16.60 -1.42
C GLY A 69 10.48 -17.48 -1.51
N ASP A 70 10.39 -18.46 -0.63
CA ASP A 70 9.37 -19.52 -0.71
C ASP A 70 8.13 -19.20 0.14
N THR A 71 8.15 -18.13 0.91
CA THR A 71 7.02 -17.74 1.78
C THR A 71 6.52 -16.33 1.47
N ALA A 72 5.29 -16.06 1.81
CA ALA A 72 4.76 -14.69 1.83
C ALA A 72 5.57 -13.80 2.77
N THR A 73 5.56 -12.49 2.54
CA THR A 73 6.14 -11.51 3.47
C THR A 73 5.39 -11.59 4.79
N PRO A 74 6.07 -11.89 5.91
CA PRO A 74 5.40 -12.06 7.20
C PRO A 74 4.93 -10.72 7.77
N TYR A 75 3.77 -10.76 8.43
CA TYR A 75 3.31 -9.65 9.25
C TYR A 75 4.06 -9.65 10.58
N ILE A 76 4.81 -8.61 10.84
CA ILE A 76 5.53 -8.44 12.08
C ILE A 76 4.94 -7.25 12.82
N SER A 77 4.55 -7.45 14.07
CA SER A 77 3.96 -6.42 14.91
C SER A 77 4.86 -5.18 15.00
N GLY A 78 4.34 -4.02 14.64
CA GLY A 78 5.06 -2.75 14.64
C GLY A 78 5.92 -2.51 13.40
N THR A 79 5.92 -3.40 12.43
CA THR A 79 6.50 -3.12 11.11
C THR A 79 5.45 -2.49 10.23
N GLU A 80 5.64 -1.24 9.88
CA GLU A 80 4.93 -0.63 8.77
C GLU A 80 5.41 -1.34 7.50
N LEU A 81 4.55 -2.20 6.99
CA LEU A 81 4.83 -2.95 5.79
C LEU A 81 4.98 -1.97 4.63
N MET A 82 6.21 -1.82 4.21
CA MET A 82 6.63 -1.40 2.89
C MET A 82 5.69 -0.45 2.17
N GLY A 83 5.98 0.80 2.12
CA GLY A 83 5.25 1.93 1.56
C GLY A 83 4.43 1.78 0.28
N MET A 84 4.35 0.60 -0.29
CA MET A 84 3.53 0.29 -1.45
C MET A 84 2.21 -0.38 -1.12
N SER A 85 2.15 -1.23 -0.09
CA SER A 85 0.97 -2.01 0.26
C SER A 85 0.09 -1.37 1.32
N GLU A 86 0.59 -0.41 2.08
CA GLU A 86 -0.08 0.18 3.26
C GLU A 86 -1.46 0.80 3.00
N LEU A 87 -1.83 1.01 1.76
CA LEU A 87 -3.04 1.74 1.40
C LEU A 87 -4.04 0.92 0.60
N THR A 88 -3.80 -0.34 0.37
CA THR A 88 -4.76 -1.25 -0.26
C THR A 88 -5.91 -1.55 0.70
N MET A 89 -7.09 -1.83 0.17
CA MET A 89 -8.30 -2.03 1.00
C MET A 89 -8.66 -3.50 1.13
N SER A 90 -8.26 -4.34 0.19
CA SER A 90 -8.72 -5.73 0.08
C SER A 90 -7.60 -6.75 0.18
N SER A 91 -6.42 -6.50 -0.40
CA SER A 91 -5.25 -7.38 -0.33
C SER A 91 -3.99 -6.58 -0.04
N ASP A 92 -3.00 -7.22 0.56
CA ASP A 92 -1.73 -6.56 0.90
C ASP A 92 -0.64 -6.75 -0.16
N PHE A 93 -0.89 -7.57 -1.19
CA PHE A 93 0.06 -7.84 -2.28
C PHE A 93 1.43 -8.34 -1.78
N LEU A 94 1.42 -9.24 -0.79
CA LEU A 94 2.60 -9.74 -0.10
C LEU A 94 2.82 -11.24 -0.26
N ASN A 95 2.22 -11.86 -1.26
CA ASN A 95 2.33 -13.29 -1.48
C ASN A 95 3.75 -13.73 -1.88
N ALA A 96 4.04 -15.02 -1.76
CA ALA A 96 5.32 -15.57 -2.19
C ALA A 96 5.53 -15.35 -3.69
N LYS A 97 6.74 -14.95 -4.07
CA LYS A 97 7.20 -14.71 -5.46
C LYS A 97 6.44 -13.60 -6.21
N GLU A 98 5.60 -12.85 -5.53
CA GLU A 98 4.78 -11.82 -6.13
C GLU A 98 5.60 -10.66 -6.69
N ARG A 99 5.18 -10.19 -7.88
CA ARG A 99 5.67 -8.98 -8.54
C ARG A 99 4.51 -8.01 -8.69
N THR A 100 4.60 -6.90 -7.97
CA THR A 100 3.52 -5.94 -7.87
C THR A 100 3.91 -4.61 -8.50
N TRP A 101 3.04 -4.09 -9.37
CA TRP A 101 3.11 -2.75 -9.93
C TRP A 101 1.98 -1.90 -9.38
N GLN A 102 2.26 -0.63 -9.14
CA GLN A 102 1.20 0.32 -8.82
C GLN A 102 1.39 1.66 -9.52
N ALA A 103 0.25 2.28 -9.84
CA ALA A 103 0.17 3.66 -10.29
C ALA A 103 -0.78 4.42 -9.36
N ILE A 104 -0.38 5.61 -8.92
CA ILE A 104 -1.18 6.48 -8.05
C ILE A 104 -1.25 7.87 -8.69
N TYR A 105 -2.44 8.45 -8.66
CA TYR A 105 -2.65 9.84 -8.99
C TYR A 105 -3.39 10.54 -7.86
N ASP A 106 -2.77 11.57 -7.31
CA ASP A 106 -3.36 12.44 -6.29
C ASP A 106 -3.61 13.83 -6.88
N TYR A 107 -4.73 14.45 -6.50
CA TYR A 107 -5.00 15.83 -6.82
C TYR A 107 -5.50 16.60 -5.58
N ASP A 108 -4.82 17.72 -5.29
CA ASP A 108 -5.21 18.68 -4.26
C ASP A 108 -5.96 19.84 -4.91
N PHE A 109 -7.26 19.89 -4.69
CA PHE A 109 -8.14 20.89 -5.27
C PHE A 109 -7.93 22.29 -4.70
N ALA A 110 -7.07 22.47 -3.71
CA ALA A 110 -6.65 23.81 -3.28
C ALA A 110 -6.03 24.59 -4.44
N ALA A 111 -5.34 23.92 -5.36
CA ALA A 111 -4.81 24.51 -6.58
C ALA A 111 -5.90 25.01 -7.55
N ALA A 112 -7.12 24.47 -7.44
CA ALA A 112 -8.30 24.88 -8.20
C ALA A 112 -9.27 25.78 -7.38
N GLY A 113 -8.83 26.29 -6.22
CA GLY A 113 -9.63 27.17 -5.37
C GLY A 113 -10.58 26.47 -4.40
N VAL A 114 -10.47 25.14 -4.22
CA VAL A 114 -11.28 24.35 -3.27
C VAL A 114 -10.38 23.74 -2.19
N PRO A 115 -9.90 24.53 -1.22
CA PRO A 115 -9.04 24.03 -0.16
C PRO A 115 -9.75 22.99 0.71
N GLY A 116 -9.00 21.96 1.10
CA GLY A 116 -9.53 20.85 1.90
C GLY A 116 -10.08 19.67 1.10
N LEU A 117 -10.37 19.86 -0.20
CA LEU A 117 -10.79 18.77 -1.07
C LEU A 117 -9.56 18.11 -1.71
N LYS A 118 -9.48 16.76 -1.62
CA LYS A 118 -8.42 15.95 -2.23
C LYS A 118 -9.00 14.70 -2.84
N SER A 119 -8.42 14.25 -3.94
CA SER A 119 -8.76 12.95 -4.53
C SER A 119 -7.53 12.09 -4.74
N ARG A 120 -7.74 10.77 -4.72
CA ARG A 120 -6.74 9.76 -5.09
C ARG A 120 -7.35 8.71 -5.97
N LEU A 121 -6.66 8.37 -7.04
CA LEU A 121 -6.88 7.18 -7.84
C LEU A 121 -5.67 6.27 -7.68
N ARG A 122 -5.88 4.97 -7.52
CA ARG A 122 -4.81 3.99 -7.39
C ARG A 122 -5.17 2.74 -8.15
N TYR A 123 -4.22 2.20 -8.87
CA TYR A 123 -4.29 0.89 -9.49
C TYR A 123 -3.09 0.06 -9.05
N VAL A 124 -3.35 -1.14 -8.55
CA VAL A 124 -2.32 -2.09 -8.11
C VAL A 124 -2.57 -3.40 -8.85
N ARG A 125 -1.50 -4.04 -9.30
CA ARG A 125 -1.53 -5.35 -9.96
C ARG A 125 -0.37 -6.20 -9.50
N GLY A 126 -0.68 -7.34 -8.87
CA GLY A 126 0.24 -8.42 -8.53
C GLY A 126 0.19 -9.55 -9.56
N GLY A 127 1.28 -10.24 -9.74
CA GLY A 127 1.39 -11.42 -10.59
C GLY A 127 2.57 -12.29 -10.19
N ASN A 128 2.72 -13.45 -10.83
CA ASN A 128 3.72 -14.46 -10.50
C ASN A 128 3.58 -14.99 -9.05
N ILE A 129 2.35 -15.02 -8.55
CA ILE A 129 2.04 -15.39 -7.17
C ILE A 129 2.07 -16.90 -7.03
N GLU A 130 2.75 -17.37 -5.97
CA GLU A 130 2.77 -18.75 -5.56
C GLU A 130 1.98 -18.94 -4.27
N LEU A 131 0.99 -19.84 -4.33
CA LEU A 131 0.16 -20.24 -3.21
C LEU A 131 0.43 -21.71 -2.90
N SER A 132 1.56 -21.98 -2.23
CA SER A 132 2.07 -23.34 -2.00
C SER A 132 1.07 -24.26 -1.27
N ALA A 133 0.27 -23.69 -0.34
CA ALA A 133 -0.77 -24.44 0.37
C ALA A 133 -1.88 -24.99 -0.55
N PHE A 134 -2.00 -24.45 -1.78
CA PHE A 134 -3.01 -24.84 -2.77
C PHE A 134 -2.39 -25.48 -4.03
N ASN A 135 -1.08 -25.72 -4.04
CA ASN A 135 -0.33 -26.14 -5.24
C ASN A 135 -0.64 -25.28 -6.46
N ALA A 136 -0.76 -23.97 -6.26
CA ALA A 136 -1.12 -23.02 -7.30
C ALA A 136 0.01 -21.99 -7.51
N SER A 137 0.41 -21.82 -8.78
CA SER A 137 1.46 -20.89 -9.21
C SER A 137 0.95 -19.94 -10.27
N GLU A 138 1.74 -18.90 -10.58
CA GLU A 138 1.46 -17.89 -11.61
C GLU A 138 0.12 -17.15 -11.42
N ARG A 139 -0.37 -17.09 -10.18
CA ARG A 139 -1.61 -16.41 -9.84
C ARG A 139 -1.44 -14.89 -9.91
N LYS A 140 -2.58 -14.22 -10.03
CA LYS A 140 -2.64 -12.76 -10.23
C LYS A 140 -3.72 -12.16 -9.37
N GLU A 141 -3.48 -10.92 -8.94
CA GLU A 141 -4.46 -10.08 -8.28
C GLU A 141 -4.36 -8.65 -8.75
N ARG A 142 -5.43 -7.88 -8.56
CA ARG A 142 -5.47 -6.46 -8.89
C ARG A 142 -6.49 -5.74 -8.04
N GLU A 143 -6.20 -4.48 -7.75
CA GLU A 143 -7.12 -3.61 -7.03
C GLU A 143 -7.15 -2.23 -7.68
N PHE A 144 -8.35 -1.71 -7.91
CA PHE A 144 -8.57 -0.33 -8.31
C PHE A 144 -9.27 0.41 -7.18
N GLN A 145 -8.71 1.55 -6.78
CA GLN A 145 -9.22 2.37 -5.70
C GLN A 145 -9.50 3.79 -6.16
N MET A 146 -10.57 4.36 -5.62
CA MET A 146 -10.88 5.79 -5.69
C MET A 146 -11.13 6.30 -4.28
N GLU A 147 -10.59 7.46 -3.98
CA GLU A 147 -10.82 8.17 -2.73
C GLU A 147 -11.13 9.64 -3.02
N LEU A 148 -12.12 10.17 -2.32
CA LEU A 148 -12.43 11.60 -2.27
C LEU A 148 -12.55 11.99 -0.81
N GLY A 149 -11.72 12.94 -0.37
CA GLY A 149 -11.69 13.43 1.00
C GLY A 149 -11.91 14.95 1.04
N TYR A 150 -12.70 15.41 2.00
CA TYR A 150 -12.90 16.83 2.27
C TYR A 150 -12.72 17.12 3.75
N VAL A 151 -11.93 18.15 4.07
CA VAL A 151 -11.77 18.66 5.43
C VAL A 151 -12.40 20.04 5.52
N LEU A 152 -13.33 20.23 6.45
CA LEU A 152 -14.01 21.51 6.67
C LEU A 152 -13.01 22.56 7.11
N GLN A 153 -12.97 23.70 6.40
CA GLN A 153 -11.94 24.73 6.58
C GLN A 153 -12.33 25.79 7.63
N SER A 154 -13.61 25.90 7.97
CA SER A 154 -14.11 26.95 8.87
C SER A 154 -15.39 26.51 9.60
N GLY A 155 -15.89 27.33 10.52
CA GLY A 155 -17.10 27.09 11.29
C GLY A 155 -16.91 26.19 12.51
N PRO A 156 -18.00 25.82 13.21
CA PRO A 156 -17.94 25.05 14.45
C PRO A 156 -17.36 23.65 14.29
N LEU A 157 -17.45 23.09 13.09
CA LEU A 157 -16.92 21.76 12.73
C LEU A 157 -15.62 21.85 11.91
N LYS A 158 -14.88 22.94 12.04
CA LYS A 158 -13.56 23.04 11.41
C LYS A 158 -12.69 21.83 11.76
N ASN A 159 -11.94 21.30 10.80
CA ASN A 159 -11.12 20.07 10.87
C ASN A 159 -11.93 18.76 10.89
N LEU A 160 -13.26 18.80 10.74
CA LEU A 160 -14.01 17.58 10.45
C LEU A 160 -13.67 17.11 9.05
N GLY A 161 -13.16 15.89 8.93
CA GLY A 161 -12.84 15.21 7.68
C GLY A 161 -13.94 14.23 7.28
N LEU A 162 -14.33 14.28 6.02
CA LEU A 162 -15.25 13.33 5.39
C LEU A 162 -14.51 12.64 4.27
N VAL A 163 -14.49 11.31 4.26
CA VAL A 163 -13.79 10.54 3.23
C VAL A 163 -14.72 9.47 2.67
N ALA A 164 -14.84 9.42 1.34
CA ALA A 164 -15.48 8.36 0.60
C ALA A 164 -14.41 7.56 -0.15
N ARG A 165 -14.43 6.23 0.03
CA ARG A 165 -13.52 5.30 -0.66
C ARG A 165 -14.31 4.24 -1.38
N LYS A 166 -13.84 3.88 -2.58
CA LYS A 166 -14.31 2.73 -3.34
C LYS A 166 -13.11 1.86 -3.73
N SER A 167 -13.23 0.55 -3.50
CA SER A 167 -12.28 -0.44 -4.00
C SER A 167 -12.99 -1.49 -4.84
N ILE A 168 -12.31 -1.95 -5.88
CA ILE A 168 -12.70 -3.06 -6.75
C ILE A 168 -11.50 -4.00 -6.83
N TYR A 169 -11.57 -5.12 -6.10
CA TYR A 169 -10.53 -6.12 -6.04
C TYR A 169 -10.93 -7.38 -6.82
N ARG A 170 -9.97 -7.96 -7.56
CA ARG A 170 -10.14 -9.18 -8.35
C ARG A 170 -8.89 -10.03 -8.28
N ASN A 171 -9.04 -11.35 -8.20
CA ASN A 171 -7.97 -12.31 -8.25
C ASN A 171 -8.40 -13.61 -8.97
N ASP A 172 -7.44 -14.47 -9.29
CA ASP A 172 -7.65 -15.80 -9.84
C ASP A 172 -7.23 -16.92 -8.86
N PHE A 173 -7.30 -16.65 -7.56
CA PHE A 173 -6.88 -17.55 -6.50
C PHE A 173 -7.80 -18.77 -6.40
N PRO A 174 -7.29 -19.93 -5.97
CA PRO A 174 -8.10 -21.12 -5.72
C PRO A 174 -9.19 -20.88 -4.68
N ALA A 175 -10.28 -21.64 -4.79
CA ALA A 175 -11.32 -21.66 -3.78
C ALA A 175 -10.72 -22.04 -2.41
N GLY A 176 -11.01 -21.26 -1.38
CA GLY A 176 -10.45 -21.46 -0.03
C GLY A 176 -9.24 -20.58 0.31
N ALA A 177 -8.64 -19.88 -0.67
CA ALA A 177 -7.64 -18.85 -0.38
C ALA A 177 -8.22 -17.69 0.45
N ALA A 178 -7.35 -16.96 1.16
CA ALA A 178 -7.76 -15.92 2.10
C ALA A 178 -8.48 -14.74 1.42
N PHE A 179 -8.03 -14.35 0.22
CA PHE A 179 -8.58 -13.22 -0.51
C PHE A 179 -9.53 -13.67 -1.61
N ARG A 180 -10.62 -12.93 -1.79
CA ARG A 180 -11.64 -13.19 -2.81
C ARG A 180 -12.00 -11.91 -3.53
N ASP A 181 -12.60 -12.04 -4.71
CA ASP A 181 -13.17 -10.91 -5.43
C ASP A 181 -14.09 -10.10 -4.53
N GLU A 182 -13.83 -8.80 -4.47
CA GLU A 182 -14.51 -7.92 -3.54
C GLU A 182 -14.77 -6.54 -4.16
N ASN A 183 -15.91 -5.94 -3.78
CA ASN A 183 -16.23 -4.54 -4.02
C ASN A 183 -16.54 -3.88 -2.68
N GLN A 184 -15.69 -2.97 -2.24
CA GLN A 184 -15.88 -2.24 -0.99
C GLN A 184 -16.26 -0.79 -1.26
N THR A 185 -17.14 -0.24 -0.41
CA THR A 185 -17.36 1.19 -0.30
C THR A 185 -17.29 1.57 1.17
N ARG A 186 -16.47 2.56 1.51
CA ARG A 186 -16.26 3.02 2.89
C ARG A 186 -16.53 4.52 2.96
N PHE A 187 -17.28 4.94 3.98
CA PHE A 187 -17.44 6.33 4.37
C PHE A 187 -16.84 6.51 5.75
N LEU A 188 -15.94 7.47 5.89
CA LEU A 188 -15.26 7.75 7.16
C LEU A 188 -15.55 9.20 7.54
N VAL A 189 -15.79 9.39 8.83
CA VAL A 189 -15.88 10.71 9.47
C VAL A 189 -14.73 10.78 10.47
N LEU A 190 -13.85 11.75 10.29
CA LEU A 190 -12.63 11.91 11.08
C LEU A 190 -12.68 13.27 11.77
N TYR A 191 -12.54 13.32 13.07
CA TYR A 191 -12.49 14.58 13.79
C TYR A 191 -11.41 14.55 14.86
N THR A 192 -10.51 15.52 14.80
CA THR A 192 -9.47 15.71 15.82
C THR A 192 -9.90 16.83 16.73
N LEU A 193 -10.21 16.50 17.97
CA LEU A 193 -10.61 17.46 19.01
C LEU A 193 -9.34 18.04 19.66
N PRO A 194 -9.11 19.36 19.58
CA PRO A 194 -8.07 19.98 20.39
C PRO A 194 -8.56 19.98 21.86
N ILE A 195 -7.79 19.38 22.76
CA ILE A 195 -8.17 19.24 24.19
C ILE A 195 -7.61 20.40 25.04
N TRP A 196 -6.82 21.31 24.46
CA TRP A 196 -6.25 22.57 25.04
C TRP A 196 -6.17 23.67 24.02
#